data_bd3422e91606f887170b7ef3c2fcb320
#
_entry.id   bd3422e91606f887170b7ef3c2fcb320
#
_cell.length_a   1.000
_cell.length_b   1.000
_cell.length_c   1.000
_cell.angle_alpha   90.00
_cell.angle_beta   90.00
_cell.angle_gamma   90.00
#
_symmetry.space_group_name_H-M   'P 1'
#
loop_
_entity.id
_entity.type
_entity.pdbx_description
1 polymer ?
#
loop_
_entity_poly.entity_id
_entity_poly.type
_entity_poly.pdbx_seq_one_letter_code
_entity_poly.pdbx_strand_id
1 'polypeptide(L)'
;MSDKPFFYSFAENFKFMAGIYLHVPFCKRRCIYCDFYSTTRSELKSQYIRALCRELTERKEYLKGEAVETIYFGGGTPSQLSEEDFKEVFKTIEQVYGTREATEITLEANPDGLTEEYIGMLHTLPFNRISMGIQTFDDATLQLLNRRHNATQAIEAVKHCRQAGFQNISIDLIYGLPGE
;
A
#
# COMPACT_ATOMS: atom_id res chain seq x y z
N MET A 1 36.60 8.82 -39.14
CA MET A 1 35.30 9.33 -38.66
C MET A 1 34.40 8.11 -38.46
N SER A 2 34.20 7.68 -37.24
CA SER A 2 33.38 6.47 -36.95
C SER A 2 31.97 6.96 -36.65
N ASP A 3 31.04 6.67 -37.56
CA ASP A 3 29.63 6.89 -37.41
C ASP A 3 29.10 5.89 -36.34
N LYS A 4 29.02 6.33 -35.10
CA LYS A 4 28.20 5.63 -34.11
C LYS A 4 26.73 5.98 -34.39
N PRO A 5 25.85 5.00 -34.60
CA PRO A 5 24.46 5.29 -34.91
C PRO A 5 23.79 5.97 -33.73
N PHE A 6 23.05 7.04 -34.01
CA PHE A 6 22.32 7.93 -33.10
C PHE A 6 21.36 7.19 -32.11
N PHE A 7 21.02 5.96 -32.41
CA PHE A 7 20.12 5.13 -31.60
C PHE A 7 20.73 4.51 -30.33
N TYR A 8 22.07 4.49 -30.18
CA TYR A 8 22.71 3.91 -28.98
C TYR A 8 22.73 4.86 -27.78
N SER A 9 22.48 6.14 -27.97
CA SER A 9 22.53 7.14 -26.89
C SER A 9 21.28 7.15 -25.99
N PHE A 10 20.15 6.61 -26.44
CA PHE A 10 18.91 6.56 -25.65
C PHE A 10 18.84 5.40 -24.67
N ALA A 11 19.52 4.30 -24.90
CA ALA A 11 19.49 3.11 -24.05
C ALA A 11 20.39 3.22 -22.81
N GLU A 12 21.39 4.10 -22.82
CA GLU A 12 22.37 4.22 -21.73
C GLU A 12 21.86 5.04 -20.52
N ASN A 13 20.69 5.70 -20.64
CA ASN A 13 20.13 6.54 -19.57
C ASN A 13 18.80 6.03 -18.97
N PHE A 14 18.31 4.86 -19.36
CA PHE A 14 17.20 4.22 -18.65
C PHE A 14 17.72 3.52 -17.40
N LYS A 15 17.72 4.22 -16.28
CA LYS A 15 17.83 3.58 -14.96
C LYS A 15 16.56 2.74 -14.80
N PHE A 16 16.67 1.42 -14.92
CA PHE A 16 15.57 0.52 -14.59
C PHE A 16 15.28 0.69 -13.09
N MET A 17 14.01 0.96 -12.78
CA MET A 17 13.54 1.23 -11.44
C MET A 17 12.70 0.04 -10.99
N ALA A 18 13.05 -0.55 -9.84
CA ALA A 18 12.30 -1.66 -9.27
C ALA A 18 11.28 -1.16 -8.24
N GLY A 19 10.14 -1.83 -8.18
CA GLY A 19 9.14 -1.65 -7.14
C GLY A 19 8.85 -2.97 -6.41
N ILE A 20 8.55 -2.89 -5.12
CA ILE A 20 8.09 -4.02 -4.32
C ILE A 20 6.61 -3.83 -4.02
N TYR A 21 5.76 -4.73 -4.51
CA TYR A 21 4.36 -4.83 -4.13
C TYR A 21 4.17 -5.95 -3.12
N LEU A 22 3.59 -5.62 -1.98
CA LEU A 22 3.30 -6.54 -0.88
C LEU A 22 1.79 -6.73 -0.77
N HIS A 23 1.31 -7.92 -1.13
CA HIS A 23 -0.12 -8.23 -1.08
C HIS A 23 -0.54 -8.66 0.32
N VAL A 24 -1.16 -7.77 1.09
CA VAL A 24 -1.66 -8.06 2.45
C VAL A 24 -3.13 -8.51 2.37
N PRO A 25 -3.44 -9.81 2.54
CA PRO A 25 -4.77 -10.34 2.23
C PRO A 25 -5.83 -10.11 3.31
N PHE A 26 -5.50 -9.45 4.41
CA PHE A 26 -6.40 -9.36 5.56
C PHE A 26 -7.43 -8.25 5.42
N CYS A 27 -8.72 -8.59 5.65
CA CYS A 27 -9.83 -7.66 5.75
C CYS A 27 -10.63 -7.93 7.01
N LYS A 28 -11.14 -6.89 7.67
CA LYS A 28 -12.12 -7.06 8.75
C LYS A 28 -13.47 -7.57 8.22
N ARG A 29 -13.82 -7.20 6.98
CA ARG A 29 -15.05 -7.58 6.27
C ARG A 29 -14.79 -7.57 4.77
N ARG A 30 -15.43 -8.46 4.03
CA ARG A 30 -15.37 -8.45 2.56
C ARG A 30 -16.46 -7.55 1.98
N CYS A 31 -16.09 -6.68 1.07
CA CYS A 31 -17.01 -5.85 0.30
C CYS A 31 -17.65 -6.69 -0.82
N ILE A 32 -18.90 -6.39 -1.20
CA ILE A 32 -19.64 -7.21 -2.17
C ILE A 32 -19.07 -7.14 -3.60
N TYR A 33 -18.36 -6.07 -3.94
CA TYR A 33 -17.78 -5.82 -5.25
C TYR A 33 -16.33 -6.33 -5.39
N CYS A 34 -15.70 -6.70 -4.26
CA CYS A 34 -14.27 -6.94 -4.24
C CYS A 34 -13.93 -8.39 -4.63
N ASP A 35 -13.14 -8.54 -5.68
CA ASP A 35 -12.65 -9.84 -6.17
C ASP A 35 -11.16 -10.07 -5.86
N PHE A 36 -10.53 -9.19 -5.08
CA PHE A 36 -9.16 -9.41 -4.63
C PHE A 36 -9.06 -10.62 -3.69
N TYR A 37 -7.95 -11.33 -3.80
CA TYR A 37 -7.64 -12.38 -2.83
C TYR A 37 -7.57 -11.78 -1.42
N SER A 38 -8.53 -12.15 -0.57
CA SER A 38 -8.63 -11.63 0.78
C SER A 38 -9.22 -12.64 1.76
N THR A 39 -8.92 -12.47 3.03
CA THR A 39 -9.40 -13.31 4.11
C THR A 39 -9.75 -12.48 5.35
N THR A 40 -10.72 -12.96 6.12
CA THR A 40 -11.04 -12.38 7.44
C THR A 40 -10.36 -13.12 8.61
N ARG A 41 -9.49 -14.10 8.31
CA ARG A 41 -8.79 -14.94 9.29
C ARG A 41 -7.57 -14.20 9.85
N SER A 42 -7.82 -13.25 10.75
CA SER A 42 -6.77 -12.40 11.34
C SER A 42 -5.76 -13.20 12.19
N GLU A 43 -6.13 -14.39 12.67
CA GLU A 43 -5.25 -15.30 13.40
C GLU A 43 -4.04 -15.80 12.58
N LEU A 44 -4.11 -15.67 11.26
CA LEU A 44 -3.02 -16.07 10.35
C LEU A 44 -1.97 -14.96 10.14
N LYS A 45 -2.16 -13.74 10.63
CA LYS A 45 -1.26 -12.60 10.37
C LYS A 45 0.19 -12.91 10.70
N SER A 46 0.49 -13.38 11.91
CA SER A 46 1.87 -13.66 12.31
C SER A 46 2.53 -14.75 11.44
N GLN A 47 1.76 -15.76 11.00
CA GLN A 47 2.28 -16.78 10.08
C GLN A 47 2.55 -16.17 8.71
N TYR A 48 1.65 -15.32 8.25
CA TYR A 48 1.77 -14.61 6.98
C TYR A 48 3.02 -13.70 6.96
N ILE A 49 3.23 -12.87 8.00
CA ILE A 49 4.40 -11.98 8.08
C ILE A 49 5.71 -12.75 8.01
N ARG A 50 5.81 -13.87 8.75
CA ARG A 50 7.00 -14.75 8.65
C ARG A 50 7.20 -15.32 7.25
N ALA A 51 6.12 -15.73 6.57
CA ALA A 51 6.18 -16.24 5.21
C ALA A 51 6.60 -15.16 4.21
N LEU A 52 6.04 -13.93 4.36
CA LEU A 52 6.37 -12.76 3.55
C LEU A 52 7.85 -12.39 3.68
N CYS A 53 8.37 -12.29 4.89
CA CYS A 53 9.78 -11.99 5.14
C CYS A 53 10.71 -13.05 4.56
N ARG A 54 10.32 -14.33 4.65
CA ARG A 54 11.05 -15.40 3.99
C ARG A 54 11.02 -15.28 2.47
N GLU A 55 9.85 -15.04 1.87
CA GLU A 55 9.71 -14.82 0.42
C GLU A 55 10.58 -13.67 -0.07
N LEU A 56 10.57 -12.52 0.64
CA LEU A 56 11.45 -11.39 0.34
C LEU A 56 12.93 -11.83 0.30
N THR A 57 13.36 -12.62 1.27
CA THR A 57 14.74 -13.13 1.34
C THR A 57 15.06 -14.11 0.21
N GLU A 58 14.18 -15.05 -0.06
CA GLU A 58 14.36 -16.08 -1.10
C GLU A 58 14.37 -15.48 -2.51
N ARG A 59 13.63 -14.35 -2.72
CA ARG A 59 13.54 -13.67 -4.01
C ARG A 59 14.55 -12.53 -4.20
N LYS A 60 15.59 -12.46 -3.38
CA LYS A 60 16.60 -11.39 -3.45
C LYS A 60 17.12 -11.13 -4.87
N GLU A 61 17.43 -12.19 -5.60
CA GLU A 61 18.00 -12.11 -6.95
C GLU A 61 16.96 -11.74 -8.04
N TYR A 62 15.66 -11.67 -7.68
CA TYR A 62 14.60 -11.38 -8.65
C TYR A 62 14.74 -9.98 -9.27
N LEU A 63 15.20 -9.01 -8.48
CA LEU A 63 15.42 -7.64 -8.94
C LEU A 63 16.78 -7.44 -9.66
N LYS A 64 17.63 -8.49 -9.77
CA LYS A 64 18.92 -8.44 -10.48
C LYS A 64 19.82 -7.27 -10.06
N GLY A 65 19.72 -6.82 -8.81
CA GLY A 65 20.48 -5.69 -8.27
C GLY A 65 19.94 -4.32 -8.63
N GLU A 66 18.75 -4.22 -9.22
CA GLU A 66 18.07 -2.95 -9.44
C GLU A 66 17.69 -2.29 -8.10
N ALA A 67 17.84 -0.97 -8.03
CA ALA A 67 17.46 -0.21 -6.84
C ALA A 67 15.93 -0.17 -6.67
N VAL A 68 15.45 -0.36 -5.43
CA VAL A 68 14.04 -0.26 -5.10
C VAL A 68 13.67 1.22 -4.94
N GLU A 69 12.82 1.72 -5.82
CA GLU A 69 12.33 3.11 -5.77
C GLU A 69 10.94 3.23 -5.15
N THR A 70 10.12 2.17 -5.23
CA THR A 70 8.78 2.19 -4.65
C THR A 70 8.50 0.94 -3.83
N ILE A 71 7.78 1.12 -2.72
CA ILE A 71 7.27 0.02 -1.90
C ILE A 71 5.77 0.25 -1.71
N TYR A 72 4.97 -0.74 -2.04
CA TYR A 72 3.53 -0.62 -2.02
C TYR A 72 2.89 -1.76 -1.21
N PHE A 73 2.26 -1.41 -0.11
CA PHE A 73 1.44 -2.33 0.68
C PHE A 73 -0.01 -2.24 0.22
N GLY A 74 -0.50 -3.26 -0.48
CA GLY A 74 -1.84 -3.30 -1.06
C GLY A 74 -2.56 -4.62 -0.84
N GLY A 75 -3.71 -4.79 -1.50
CA GLY A 75 -4.46 -6.03 -1.57
C GLY A 75 -5.77 -6.02 -0.80
N GLY A 76 -5.84 -6.66 0.35
CA GLY A 76 -7.03 -6.66 1.20
C GLY A 76 -7.18 -5.34 1.95
N THR A 77 -6.56 -5.24 3.10
CA THR A 77 -6.52 -4.00 3.90
C THR A 77 -5.20 -3.98 4.69
N PRO A 78 -4.11 -3.48 4.10
CA PRO A 78 -2.80 -3.44 4.75
C PRO A 78 -2.80 -2.73 6.11
N SER A 79 -3.68 -1.74 6.31
CA SER A 79 -3.88 -1.07 7.60
C SER A 79 -4.49 -1.97 8.70
N GLN A 80 -4.57 -3.27 8.48
CA GLN A 80 -4.85 -4.27 9.51
C GLN A 80 -3.58 -4.79 10.20
N LEU A 81 -2.40 -4.45 9.70
CA LEU A 81 -1.14 -4.83 10.31
C LEU A 81 -0.81 -3.95 11.50
N SER A 82 -0.10 -4.51 12.47
CA SER A 82 0.42 -3.77 13.63
C SER A 82 1.75 -3.07 13.30
N GLU A 83 2.19 -2.22 14.21
CA GLU A 83 3.49 -1.56 14.12
C GLU A 83 4.63 -2.58 14.05
N GLU A 84 4.55 -3.64 14.85
CA GLU A 84 5.54 -4.71 14.90
C GLU A 84 5.60 -5.47 13.58
N ASP A 85 4.43 -5.76 12.97
CA ASP A 85 4.34 -6.41 11.66
C ASP A 85 5.07 -5.57 10.60
N PHE A 86 4.79 -4.27 10.55
CA PHE A 86 5.47 -3.36 9.61
C PHE A 86 6.97 -3.27 9.86
N LYS A 87 7.40 -3.13 11.12
CA LYS A 87 8.82 -3.06 11.47
C LYS A 87 9.57 -4.31 11.03
N GLU A 88 8.99 -5.51 11.20
CA GLU A 88 9.59 -6.77 10.76
C GLU A 88 9.75 -6.80 9.24
N VAL A 89 8.70 -6.41 8.49
CA VAL A 89 8.73 -6.37 7.02
C VAL A 89 9.74 -5.32 6.53
N PHE A 90 9.70 -4.10 7.03
CA PHE A 90 10.63 -3.04 6.62
C PHE A 90 12.08 -3.39 6.93
N LYS A 91 12.34 -3.98 8.10
CA LYS A 91 13.68 -4.47 8.45
C LYS A 91 14.17 -5.51 7.42
N THR A 92 13.31 -6.42 7.01
CA THR A 92 13.65 -7.43 6.00
C THR A 92 13.93 -6.80 4.64
N ILE A 93 13.08 -5.85 4.18
CA ILE A 93 13.29 -5.15 2.92
C ILE A 93 14.62 -4.40 2.93
N GLU A 94 14.91 -3.66 4.01
CA GLU A 94 16.17 -2.92 4.17
C GLU A 94 17.39 -3.84 4.12
N GLN A 95 17.34 -4.99 4.79
CA GLN A 95 18.44 -5.95 4.82
C GLN A 95 18.69 -6.64 3.48
N VAL A 96 17.63 -6.88 2.71
CA VAL A 96 17.69 -7.67 1.47
C VAL A 96 17.94 -6.80 0.24
N TYR A 97 17.25 -5.67 0.15
CA TYR A 97 17.22 -4.81 -1.05
C TYR A 97 17.80 -3.42 -0.80
N GLY A 98 17.81 -2.94 0.46
CA GLY A 98 18.03 -1.54 0.79
C GLY A 98 16.83 -0.65 0.43
N THR A 99 16.70 0.48 1.11
CA THR A 99 15.60 1.44 0.89
C THR A 99 16.08 2.85 0.61
N ARG A 100 17.40 3.03 0.45
CA ARG A 100 18.02 4.36 0.27
C ARG A 100 17.46 5.13 -0.92
N GLU A 101 17.10 4.43 -1.99
CA GLU A 101 16.56 5.03 -3.22
C GLU A 101 15.02 5.04 -3.23
N ALA A 102 14.37 4.52 -2.19
CA ALA A 102 12.91 4.47 -2.12
C ALA A 102 12.33 5.89 -1.93
N THR A 103 11.65 6.38 -2.97
CA THR A 103 11.04 7.71 -3.00
C THR A 103 9.55 7.68 -2.67
N GLU A 104 8.88 6.56 -2.90
CA GLU A 104 7.47 6.38 -2.56
C GLU A 104 7.26 5.08 -1.78
N ILE A 105 6.65 5.21 -0.59
CA ILE A 105 6.26 4.08 0.24
C ILE A 105 4.79 4.25 0.58
N THR A 106 3.95 3.43 -0.06
CA THR A 106 2.49 3.55 -0.04
C THR A 106 1.85 2.53 0.88
N LEU A 107 0.85 2.98 1.64
CA LEU A 107 -0.08 2.13 2.38
C LEU A 107 -1.49 2.28 1.84
N GLU A 108 -2.13 1.18 1.43
CA GLU A 108 -3.58 1.14 1.26
C GLU A 108 -4.29 1.05 2.60
N ALA A 109 -5.34 1.85 2.77
CA ALA A 109 -6.11 1.89 3.99
C ALA A 109 -7.61 2.07 3.73
N ASN A 110 -8.43 1.60 4.67
CA ASN A 110 -9.84 1.98 4.75
C ASN A 110 -10.01 3.11 5.75
N PRO A 111 -10.95 4.06 5.52
CA PRO A 111 -11.19 5.19 6.41
C PRO A 111 -11.41 4.79 7.88
N ASP A 112 -12.17 3.70 8.12
CA ASP A 112 -12.49 3.20 9.46
C ASP A 112 -11.29 2.65 10.25
N GLY A 113 -10.14 2.48 9.60
CA GLY A 113 -8.89 2.04 10.23
C GLY A 113 -7.93 3.17 10.53
N LEU A 114 -8.16 4.36 9.99
CA LEU A 114 -7.27 5.51 10.12
C LEU A 114 -7.67 6.40 11.31
N THR A 115 -7.57 5.84 12.52
CA THR A 115 -7.70 6.62 13.76
C THR A 115 -6.48 7.51 13.97
N GLU A 116 -6.60 8.57 14.78
CA GLU A 116 -5.47 9.44 15.14
C GLU A 116 -4.28 8.64 15.71
N GLU A 117 -4.56 7.68 16.59
CA GLU A 117 -3.56 6.79 17.15
C GLU A 117 -2.83 5.98 16.08
N TYR A 118 -3.59 5.36 15.15
CA TYR A 118 -3.03 4.57 14.06
C TYR A 118 -2.21 5.43 13.09
N ILE A 119 -2.70 6.62 12.75
CA ILE A 119 -1.98 7.57 11.90
C ILE A 119 -0.68 8.04 12.59
N GLY A 120 -0.74 8.31 13.90
CA GLY A 120 0.45 8.64 14.70
C GLY A 120 1.49 7.53 14.67
N MET A 121 1.07 6.27 14.76
CA MET A 121 1.95 5.11 14.59
C MET A 121 2.56 5.06 13.18
N LEU A 122 1.77 5.27 12.12
CA LEU A 122 2.28 5.28 10.74
C LEU A 122 3.40 6.32 10.55
N HIS A 123 3.36 7.43 11.27
CA HIS A 123 4.40 8.47 11.24
C HIS A 123 5.75 8.00 11.79
N THR A 124 5.77 6.94 12.60
CA THR A 124 7.03 6.33 13.10
C THR A 124 7.65 5.37 12.07
N LEU A 125 6.93 5.09 10.99
CA LEU A 125 7.30 4.18 9.92
C LEU A 125 7.60 4.96 8.63
N PRO A 126 8.29 4.40 7.66
CA PRO A 126 8.74 5.14 6.47
C PRO A 126 7.64 5.41 5.44
N PHE A 127 6.36 5.27 5.79
CA PHE A 127 5.27 5.59 4.87
C PHE A 127 5.22 7.08 4.55
N ASN A 128 5.13 7.42 3.26
CA ASN A 128 4.99 8.80 2.79
C ASN A 128 3.78 9.02 1.87
N ARG A 129 3.03 7.95 1.56
CA ARG A 129 1.81 8.01 0.77
C ARG A 129 0.72 7.10 1.36
N ILE A 130 -0.52 7.62 1.38
CA ILE A 130 -1.72 6.85 1.75
C ILE A 130 -2.63 6.74 0.51
N SER A 131 -3.08 5.53 0.19
CA SER A 131 -4.16 5.29 -0.77
C SER A 131 -5.40 4.84 -0.01
N MET A 132 -6.48 5.60 -0.11
CA MET A 132 -7.65 5.41 0.75
C MET A 132 -8.87 4.97 -0.07
N GLY A 133 -9.36 3.76 0.20
CA GLY A 133 -10.56 3.22 -0.44
C GLY A 133 -11.83 3.85 0.15
N ILE A 134 -12.27 5.00 -0.37
CA ILE A 134 -13.51 5.68 0.04
C ILE A 134 -14.72 5.09 -0.68
N GLN A 135 -14.60 4.87 -1.99
CA GLN A 135 -15.55 4.30 -2.92
C GLN A 135 -16.69 5.24 -3.30
N THR A 136 -17.38 5.84 -2.35
CA THR A 136 -18.44 6.85 -2.55
C THR A 136 -18.64 7.66 -1.29
N PHE A 137 -19.30 8.80 -1.40
CA PHE A 137 -19.74 9.65 -0.26
C PHE A 137 -21.25 9.52 0.01
N ASP A 138 -21.94 8.55 -0.62
CA ASP A 138 -23.34 8.23 -0.34
C ASP A 138 -23.41 7.08 0.68
N ASP A 139 -23.99 7.35 1.85
CA ASP A 139 -24.05 6.40 2.96
C ASP A 139 -24.89 5.15 2.63
N ALA A 140 -25.96 5.30 1.85
CA ALA A 140 -26.80 4.18 1.45
C ALA A 140 -26.02 3.24 0.51
N THR A 141 -25.28 3.79 -0.42
CA THR A 141 -24.41 3.05 -1.31
C THR A 141 -23.25 2.40 -0.54
N LEU A 142 -22.63 3.08 0.42
CA LEU A 142 -21.60 2.47 1.28
C LEU A 142 -22.13 1.25 2.03
N GLN A 143 -23.36 1.30 2.56
CA GLN A 143 -24.01 0.16 3.20
C GLN A 143 -24.28 -0.98 2.20
N LEU A 144 -24.78 -0.66 1.00
CA LEU A 144 -24.97 -1.62 -0.09
C LEU A 144 -23.66 -2.34 -0.43
N LEU A 145 -22.56 -1.60 -0.53
CA LEU A 145 -21.22 -2.13 -0.81
C LEU A 145 -20.61 -2.92 0.36
N ASN A 146 -21.30 -3.01 1.48
CA ASN A 146 -20.82 -3.62 2.72
C ASN A 146 -19.56 -2.92 3.30
N ARG A 147 -19.48 -1.59 3.11
CA ARG A 147 -18.41 -0.76 3.69
C ARG A 147 -18.68 -0.53 5.17
N ARG A 148 -17.62 -0.30 5.95
CA ARG A 148 -17.67 -0.14 7.40
C ARG A 148 -17.64 1.32 7.84
N HIS A 149 -17.24 2.22 6.96
CA HIS A 149 -17.22 3.65 7.19
C HIS A 149 -18.43 4.32 6.54
N ASN A 150 -18.72 5.54 6.95
CA ASN A 150 -19.67 6.46 6.34
C ASN A 150 -18.92 7.65 5.70
N ALA A 151 -19.65 8.53 4.99
CA ALA A 151 -19.08 9.70 4.32
C ALA A 151 -18.32 10.63 5.26
N THR A 152 -18.87 10.89 6.46
CA THR A 152 -18.23 11.74 7.47
C THR A 152 -16.88 11.15 7.91
N GLN A 153 -16.85 9.87 8.23
CA GLN A 153 -15.61 9.18 8.61
C GLN A 153 -14.56 9.20 7.49
N ALA A 154 -14.98 9.09 6.22
CA ALA A 154 -14.07 9.19 5.09
C ALA A 154 -13.43 10.59 5.00
N ILE A 155 -14.22 11.65 5.16
CA ILE A 155 -13.73 13.03 5.13
C ILE A 155 -12.77 13.28 6.31
N GLU A 156 -13.13 12.83 7.51
CA GLU A 156 -12.31 13.00 8.70
C GLU A 156 -10.99 12.26 8.62
N ALA A 157 -10.99 11.01 8.09
CA ALA A 157 -9.77 10.25 7.88
C ALA A 157 -8.76 11.00 6.98
N VAL A 158 -9.24 11.63 5.89
CA VAL A 158 -8.38 12.45 5.02
C VAL A 158 -7.83 13.66 5.79
N LYS A 159 -8.67 14.35 6.58
CA LYS A 159 -8.24 15.51 7.38
C LYS A 159 -7.19 15.11 8.42
N HIS A 160 -7.40 14.00 9.15
CA HIS A 160 -6.46 13.51 10.14
C HIS A 160 -5.11 13.13 9.51
N CYS A 161 -5.12 12.45 8.34
CA CYS A 161 -3.89 12.16 7.61
C CYS A 161 -3.15 13.45 7.20
N ARG A 162 -3.88 14.47 6.71
CA ARG A 162 -3.30 15.79 6.37
C ARG A 162 -2.70 16.49 7.58
N GLN A 163 -3.44 16.54 8.70
CA GLN A 163 -2.99 17.16 9.95
C GLN A 163 -1.75 16.46 10.52
N ALA A 164 -1.68 15.15 10.36
CA ALA A 164 -0.52 14.36 10.73
C ALA A 164 0.67 14.51 9.77
N GLY A 165 0.57 15.26 8.66
CA GLY A 165 1.68 15.58 7.77
C GLY A 165 1.76 14.75 6.49
N PHE A 166 0.84 13.80 6.25
CA PHE A 166 0.81 13.09 4.97
C PHE A 166 0.38 14.04 3.84
N GLN A 167 1.33 14.39 2.97
CA GLN A 167 1.08 15.28 1.83
C GLN A 167 0.61 14.53 0.58
N ASN A 168 0.98 13.27 0.43
CA ASN A 168 0.60 12.44 -0.71
C ASN A 168 -0.54 11.49 -0.29
N ILE A 169 -1.78 11.86 -0.65
CA ILE A 169 -2.98 11.07 -0.37
C ILE A 169 -3.76 10.92 -1.67
N SER A 170 -4.05 9.68 -2.05
CA SER A 170 -5.03 9.35 -3.09
C SER A 170 -6.29 8.75 -2.47
N ILE A 171 -7.40 8.93 -3.15
CA ILE A 171 -8.68 8.30 -2.81
C ILE A 171 -9.20 7.51 -4.00
N ASP A 172 -9.77 6.34 -3.72
CA ASP A 172 -10.39 5.51 -4.73
C ASP A 172 -11.90 5.72 -4.70
N LEU A 173 -12.49 5.97 -5.87
CA LEU A 173 -13.93 6.13 -6.06
C LEU A 173 -14.42 5.12 -7.11
N ILE A 174 -15.59 4.55 -6.88
CA ILE A 174 -16.30 3.68 -7.82
C ILE A 174 -17.43 4.50 -8.45
N TYR A 175 -17.61 4.39 -9.75
CA TYR A 175 -18.71 5.00 -10.50
C TYR A 175 -19.51 3.94 -11.23
N GLY A 176 -20.77 4.27 -11.61
CA GLY A 176 -21.67 3.35 -12.31
C GLY A 176 -22.23 2.26 -11.39
N LEU A 177 -22.39 2.57 -10.12
CA LEU A 177 -23.02 1.66 -9.17
C LEU A 177 -24.53 1.56 -9.42
N PRO A 178 -25.19 0.42 -9.08
CA PRO A 178 -26.64 0.29 -9.24
C PRO A 178 -27.39 1.41 -8.50
N GLY A 179 -28.19 2.19 -9.23
CA GLY A 179 -28.96 3.32 -8.68
C GLY A 179 -28.32 4.70 -8.85
N GLU A 180 -27.13 4.78 -9.41
CA GLU A 180 -26.50 6.04 -9.84
C GLU A 180 -26.92 6.46 -11.23
#